data_be7e4c79ec06397f921bd26f4cd3fbd3
#
_entry.id   be7e4c79ec06397f921bd26f4cd3fbd3
#
_cell.length_a   1.000
_cell.length_b   1.000
_cell.length_c   1.000
_cell.angle_alpha   90.00
_cell.angle_beta   90.00
_cell.angle_gamma   90.00
#
_symmetry.space_group_name_H-M   'P 1'
#
loop_
_entity.id
_entity.type
_entity.pdbx_description
1 polymer ?
#
loop_
_entity_poly.entity_id
_entity_poly.type
_entity_poly.pdbx_seq_one_letter_code
_entity_poly.pdbx_strand_id
1 'polypeptide(L)'
;RDRSNMHALGIIAETTGTNMGELGTTTFRPPYTPLTFGAIVGRNVGEFFDHTRKTAMHNWHVQNKAKFENVGQWKRAWYYPKNGETMFEAVQRESKAARESVGILDASTLGKIDIQGTDASEFLNRVYTNAWSKLAIGKCRYGLMLNEDGMVYDDGVTTRLGENHYIMTTTTGGAANVLTKLEDYLQTEWPELDVYLTTVTDHFSTISICGPNSKKILSKVCLLYTSPSPRDITP
;
A
#
# COMPACT_ATOMS: atom_id res chain seq x y z
N ARG A 1 -33.43 13.17 -12.78
CA ARG A 1 -32.93 14.56 -12.68
C ARG A 1 -32.78 14.89 -11.21
N ASP A 2 -31.59 15.28 -10.82
CA ASP A 2 -31.34 15.75 -9.45
C ASP A 2 -32.04 17.11 -9.26
N ARG A 3 -33.01 17.16 -8.32
CA ARG A 3 -33.77 18.35 -8.04
C ARG A 3 -32.91 19.53 -7.54
N SER A 4 -31.80 19.24 -6.86
CA SER A 4 -30.86 20.23 -6.33
C SER A 4 -30.16 21.00 -7.46
N ASN A 5 -29.73 20.33 -8.51
CA ASN A 5 -29.10 20.97 -9.68
C ASN A 5 -30.11 21.82 -10.47
N MET A 6 -31.36 21.38 -10.60
CA MET A 6 -32.40 22.14 -11.28
C MET A 6 -32.78 23.43 -10.51
N HIS A 7 -32.71 23.39 -9.17
CA HIS A 7 -32.95 24.57 -8.35
C HIS A 7 -31.82 25.60 -8.52
N ALA A 8 -30.57 25.20 -8.49
CA ALA A 8 -29.43 26.08 -8.71
C ALA A 8 -29.46 26.74 -10.12
N LEU A 9 -29.76 25.96 -11.16
CA LEU A 9 -29.92 26.45 -12.51
C LEU A 9 -31.11 27.43 -12.64
N GLY A 10 -32.21 27.18 -11.90
CA GLY A 10 -33.36 28.11 -11.81
C GLY A 10 -32.94 29.46 -11.26
N ILE A 11 -32.18 29.50 -10.19
CA ILE A 11 -31.68 30.74 -9.58
C ILE A 11 -30.76 31.49 -10.57
N ILE A 12 -29.89 30.79 -11.28
CA ILE A 12 -29.01 31.40 -12.28
C ILE A 12 -29.84 31.97 -13.44
N ALA A 13 -30.81 31.22 -13.95
CA ALA A 13 -31.71 31.66 -15.01
C ALA A 13 -32.45 32.96 -14.62
N GLU A 14 -33.02 32.99 -13.42
CA GLU A 14 -33.74 34.16 -12.88
C GLU A 14 -32.81 35.35 -12.68
N THR A 15 -31.62 35.15 -12.13
CA THR A 15 -30.63 36.19 -11.89
C THR A 15 -30.06 36.79 -13.18
N THR A 16 -29.89 35.98 -14.21
CA THR A 16 -29.32 36.41 -15.52
C THR A 16 -30.38 36.83 -16.51
N GLY A 17 -31.68 36.63 -16.22
CA GLY A 17 -32.76 36.82 -17.17
C GLY A 17 -32.73 35.89 -18.37
N THR A 18 -32.03 34.76 -18.28
CA THR A 18 -31.81 33.77 -19.35
C THR A 18 -32.81 32.62 -19.23
N ASN A 19 -33.29 32.10 -20.36
CA ASN A 19 -34.15 30.92 -20.34
C ASN A 19 -33.36 29.69 -19.82
N MET A 20 -33.99 28.93 -18.92
CA MET A 20 -33.35 27.69 -18.38
C MET A 20 -32.83 26.72 -19.44
N GLY A 21 -33.48 26.65 -20.61
CA GLY A 21 -33.02 25.83 -21.74
C GLY A 21 -31.75 26.32 -22.39
N GLU A 22 -31.41 27.60 -22.28
CA GLU A 22 -30.24 28.25 -22.86
C GLU A 22 -29.03 28.21 -21.93
N LEU A 23 -29.24 28.00 -20.63
CA LEU A 23 -28.15 27.85 -19.66
C LEU A 23 -27.33 26.58 -19.79
N GLY A 24 -27.73 25.70 -20.72
CA GLY A 24 -27.06 24.41 -20.87
C GLY A 24 -27.32 23.49 -19.69
N THR A 25 -28.32 22.65 -19.78
CA THR A 25 -28.52 21.59 -18.81
C THR A 25 -27.34 20.63 -18.94
N THR A 26 -26.64 20.36 -17.81
CA THR A 26 -25.79 19.19 -17.75
C THR A 26 -26.64 17.99 -18.10
N THR A 27 -26.52 17.50 -19.31
CA THR A 27 -27.14 16.25 -19.69
C THR A 27 -26.36 15.17 -18.95
N PHE A 28 -26.99 14.52 -17.97
CA PHE A 28 -26.40 13.34 -17.38
C PHE A 28 -26.13 12.34 -18.49
N ARG A 29 -24.88 12.05 -18.72
CA ARG A 29 -24.52 10.97 -19.67
C ARG A 29 -24.98 9.66 -19.05
N PRO A 30 -25.75 8.85 -19.78
CA PRO A 30 -26.00 7.50 -19.30
C PRO A 30 -24.66 6.72 -19.19
N PRO A 31 -24.55 5.86 -18.23
CA PRO A 31 -25.47 5.55 -17.15
C PRO A 31 -25.39 6.58 -16.02
N TYR A 32 -26.53 6.88 -15.41
CA TYR A 32 -26.70 7.92 -14.40
C TYR A 32 -26.26 7.55 -12.99
N THR A 33 -25.66 6.39 -12.81
CA THR A 33 -25.17 5.89 -11.52
C THR A 33 -23.65 5.92 -11.49
N PRO A 34 -23.01 5.98 -10.32
CA PRO A 34 -21.57 5.80 -10.23
C PRO A 34 -21.16 4.53 -10.96
N LEU A 35 -20.31 4.69 -11.95
CA LEU A 35 -19.78 3.59 -12.74
C LEU A 35 -18.37 3.32 -12.35
N THR A 36 -18.04 2.06 -12.16
CA THR A 36 -16.66 1.62 -12.11
C THR A 36 -16.03 1.77 -13.49
N PHE A 37 -14.75 2.07 -13.56
CA PHE A 37 -14.02 2.11 -14.82
C PHE A 37 -14.18 0.80 -15.62
N GLY A 38 -14.24 -0.36 -14.96
CA GLY A 38 -14.48 -1.64 -15.60
C GLY A 38 -15.82 -1.73 -16.32
N ALA A 39 -16.87 -1.06 -15.82
CA ALA A 39 -18.17 -1.01 -16.49
C ALA A 39 -18.16 -0.06 -17.72
N ILE A 40 -17.38 1.02 -17.68
CA ILE A 40 -17.22 1.96 -18.81
C ILE A 40 -16.44 1.32 -19.94
N VAL A 41 -15.38 0.59 -19.63
CA VAL A 41 -14.45 0.01 -20.60
C VAL A 41 -14.99 -1.28 -21.20
N GLY A 42 -15.93 -1.94 -20.49
CA GLY A 42 -16.56 -3.21 -20.91
C GLY A 42 -15.78 -4.43 -20.46
N ARG A 43 -16.47 -5.58 -20.51
CA ARG A 43 -15.94 -6.86 -20.00
C ARG A 43 -14.82 -7.46 -20.84
N ASN A 44 -14.70 -7.04 -22.10
CA ASN A 44 -13.78 -7.64 -23.07
C ASN A 44 -12.45 -6.88 -23.23
N VAL A 45 -12.18 -5.93 -22.34
CA VAL A 45 -10.99 -5.07 -22.47
C VAL A 45 -9.73 -5.80 -22.04
N GLY A 46 -9.87 -6.83 -21.20
CA GLY A 46 -8.76 -7.70 -20.77
C GLY A 46 -7.53 -6.90 -20.31
N GLU A 47 -6.41 -7.17 -20.93
CA GLU A 47 -5.12 -6.56 -20.59
C GLU A 47 -5.04 -5.05 -20.85
N PHE A 48 -5.90 -4.47 -21.69
CA PHE A 48 -5.93 -3.03 -21.91
C PHE A 48 -6.39 -2.23 -20.68
N PHE A 49 -7.06 -2.89 -19.75
CA PHE A 49 -7.47 -2.29 -18.48
C PHE A 49 -6.52 -2.62 -17.34
N ASP A 50 -5.35 -3.08 -17.65
CA ASP A 50 -4.34 -3.45 -16.68
C ASP A 50 -3.71 -2.17 -16.08
N HIS A 51 -4.27 -1.72 -14.96
CA HIS A 51 -3.67 -0.66 -14.17
C HIS A 51 -2.34 -1.15 -13.61
N THR A 52 -1.28 -0.86 -14.29
CA THR A 52 0.02 -1.33 -13.88
C THR A 52 0.81 -0.25 -13.19
N ARG A 53 0.73 -0.24 -11.87
CA ARG A 53 1.79 0.36 -11.07
C ARG A 53 3.01 -0.55 -11.17
N LYS A 54 4.17 0.07 -11.37
CA LYS A 54 5.44 -0.63 -11.56
C LYS A 54 6.41 -0.18 -10.48
N THR A 55 7.14 -1.13 -9.91
CA THR A 55 8.23 -0.82 -8.98
C THR A 55 9.42 -0.20 -9.73
N ALA A 56 10.32 0.46 -9.00
CA ALA A 56 11.56 0.98 -9.58
C ALA A 56 12.42 -0.12 -10.22
N MET A 57 12.29 -1.37 -9.76
CA MET A 57 13.00 -2.53 -10.29
C MET A 57 12.31 -3.20 -11.49
N HIS A 58 11.16 -2.72 -11.94
CA HIS A 58 10.35 -3.41 -12.96
C HIS A 58 11.14 -3.77 -14.21
N ASN A 59 11.91 -2.85 -14.75
CA ASN A 59 12.70 -3.09 -15.96
C ASN A 59 13.78 -4.17 -15.74
N TRP A 60 14.37 -4.19 -14.56
CA TRP A 60 15.32 -5.26 -14.18
C TRP A 60 14.63 -6.62 -14.12
N HIS A 61 13.43 -6.69 -13.55
CA HIS A 61 12.64 -7.93 -13.52
C HIS A 61 12.30 -8.42 -14.92
N VAL A 62 11.90 -7.51 -15.83
CA VAL A 62 11.62 -7.85 -17.24
C VAL A 62 12.87 -8.39 -17.93
N GLN A 63 14.02 -7.71 -17.79
CA GLN A 63 15.29 -8.15 -18.37
C GLN A 63 15.73 -9.54 -17.86
N ASN A 64 15.42 -9.84 -16.61
CA ASN A 64 15.69 -11.14 -15.99
C ASN A 64 14.55 -12.17 -16.21
N LYS A 65 13.61 -11.89 -17.13
CA LYS A 65 12.53 -12.80 -17.54
C LYS A 65 11.60 -13.21 -16.40
N ALA A 66 11.40 -12.32 -15.41
CA ALA A 66 10.44 -12.56 -14.35
C ALA A 66 9.04 -12.81 -14.92
N LYS A 67 8.30 -13.71 -14.30
CA LYS A 67 6.84 -13.77 -14.43
C LYS A 67 6.23 -12.84 -13.41
N PHE A 68 5.13 -12.18 -13.79
CA PHE A 68 4.48 -11.20 -12.96
C PHE A 68 3.11 -11.71 -12.52
N GLU A 69 2.70 -11.27 -11.33
CA GLU A 69 1.32 -11.38 -10.85
C GLU A 69 0.75 -9.97 -10.63
N ASN A 70 -0.57 -9.85 -10.75
CA ASN A 70 -1.28 -8.63 -10.43
C ASN A 70 -1.72 -8.69 -8.96
N VAL A 71 -1.27 -7.71 -8.15
CA VAL A 71 -1.68 -7.56 -6.76
C VAL A 71 -2.18 -6.14 -6.56
N GLY A 72 -3.49 -5.99 -6.39
CA GLY A 72 -4.12 -4.68 -6.49
C GLY A 72 -3.84 -4.04 -7.86
N GLN A 73 -3.25 -2.85 -7.86
CA GLN A 73 -2.86 -2.16 -9.08
C GLN A 73 -1.40 -2.43 -9.50
N TRP A 74 -0.68 -3.26 -8.76
CA TRP A 74 0.73 -3.50 -8.99
C TRP A 74 0.99 -4.71 -9.88
N LYS A 75 1.98 -4.58 -10.78
CA LYS A 75 2.69 -5.72 -11.35
C LYS A 75 3.86 -6.08 -10.44
N ARG A 76 3.69 -7.18 -9.71
CA ARG A 76 4.70 -7.70 -8.80
C ARG A 76 5.45 -8.84 -9.46
N ALA A 77 6.79 -8.84 -9.41
CA ALA A 77 7.59 -9.98 -9.83
C ALA A 77 7.25 -11.19 -8.94
N TRP A 78 6.92 -12.31 -9.56
CA TRP A 78 6.44 -13.51 -8.88
C TRP A 78 7.54 -14.56 -8.78
N TYR A 79 8.07 -15.00 -9.92
CA TYR A 79 9.16 -15.96 -9.99
C TYR A 79 9.96 -15.79 -11.28
N TYR A 80 11.15 -16.43 -11.35
CA TYR A 80 12.07 -16.34 -12.48
C TYR A 80 12.33 -17.71 -13.07
N PRO A 81 11.57 -18.15 -14.07
CA PRO A 81 11.75 -19.46 -14.67
C PRO A 81 13.04 -19.56 -15.48
N LYS A 82 13.73 -20.67 -15.39
CA LYS A 82 14.75 -21.08 -16.34
C LYS A 82 14.12 -21.82 -17.51
N ASN A 83 14.87 -22.00 -18.59
CA ASN A 83 14.37 -22.69 -19.77
C ASN A 83 13.86 -24.11 -19.41
N GLY A 84 12.60 -24.36 -19.75
CA GLY A 84 11.93 -25.63 -19.51
C GLY A 84 11.36 -25.84 -18.11
N GLU A 85 11.57 -24.92 -17.16
CA GLU A 85 11.00 -25.00 -15.82
C GLU A 85 9.50 -24.66 -15.82
N THR A 86 8.73 -25.46 -15.12
CA THR A 86 7.39 -25.10 -14.67
C THR A 86 7.46 -24.07 -13.54
N MET A 87 6.33 -23.41 -13.24
CA MET A 87 6.24 -22.52 -12.08
C MET A 87 6.65 -23.21 -10.78
N PHE A 88 6.17 -24.42 -10.57
CA PHE A 88 6.46 -25.17 -9.34
C PHE A 88 7.96 -25.47 -9.16
N GLU A 89 8.64 -25.90 -10.22
CA GLU A 89 10.09 -26.15 -10.20
C GLU A 89 10.89 -24.88 -9.95
N ALA A 90 10.51 -23.77 -10.60
CA ALA A 90 11.14 -22.48 -10.38
C ALA A 90 10.99 -22.01 -8.92
N VAL A 91 9.79 -22.08 -8.36
CA VAL A 91 9.50 -21.69 -6.97
C VAL A 91 10.25 -22.58 -5.97
N GLN A 92 10.30 -23.89 -6.21
CA GLN A 92 11.08 -24.80 -5.36
C GLN A 92 12.57 -24.47 -5.38
N ARG A 93 13.14 -24.22 -6.56
CA ARG A 93 14.55 -23.84 -6.71
C ARG A 93 14.86 -22.51 -5.99
N GLU A 94 14.00 -21.51 -6.15
CA GLU A 94 14.19 -20.21 -5.53
C GLU A 94 14.04 -20.28 -4.00
N SER A 95 13.06 -21.00 -3.51
CA SER A 95 12.87 -21.23 -2.07
C SER A 95 14.04 -21.98 -1.44
N LYS A 96 14.58 -22.99 -2.15
CA LYS A 96 15.78 -23.72 -1.72
C LYS A 96 16.99 -22.80 -1.67
N ALA A 97 17.21 -21.99 -2.72
CA ALA A 97 18.31 -21.03 -2.76
C ALA A 97 18.24 -20.00 -1.62
N ALA A 98 17.04 -19.50 -1.29
CA ALA A 98 16.86 -18.59 -0.18
C ALA A 98 17.17 -19.24 1.17
N ARG A 99 16.88 -20.53 1.36
CA ARG A 99 17.18 -21.26 2.59
C ARG A 99 18.64 -21.67 2.74
N GLU A 100 19.28 -22.05 1.65
CA GLU A 100 20.66 -22.55 1.66
C GLU A 100 21.71 -21.46 1.44
N SER A 101 21.32 -20.34 0.85
CA SER A 101 22.23 -19.23 0.50
C SER A 101 21.61 -17.87 0.75
N VAL A 102 21.05 -17.24 -0.28
CA VAL A 102 20.44 -15.91 -0.21
C VAL A 102 19.32 -15.78 -1.21
N GLY A 103 18.23 -15.13 -0.80
CA GLY A 103 17.13 -14.68 -1.64
C GLY A 103 16.99 -13.17 -1.62
N ILE A 104 16.53 -12.63 -2.73
CA ILE A 104 16.16 -11.21 -2.88
C ILE A 104 14.68 -11.15 -3.30
N LEU A 105 13.93 -10.26 -2.65
CA LEU A 105 12.52 -10.00 -2.98
C LEU A 105 12.31 -8.49 -3.11
N ASP A 106 11.72 -8.07 -4.22
CA ASP A 106 11.22 -6.71 -4.38
C ASP A 106 9.89 -6.56 -3.62
N ALA A 107 9.98 -5.97 -2.44
CA ALA A 107 8.85 -5.69 -1.54
C ALA A 107 8.33 -4.25 -1.68
N SER A 108 8.70 -3.55 -2.76
CA SER A 108 8.30 -2.14 -2.98
C SER A 108 6.80 -1.94 -3.13
N THR A 109 6.06 -3.01 -3.44
CA THR A 109 4.61 -2.97 -3.58
C THR A 109 3.84 -2.90 -2.26
N LEU A 110 4.49 -3.22 -1.13
CA LEU A 110 3.88 -3.07 0.19
C LEU A 110 3.49 -1.60 0.43
N GLY A 111 2.31 -1.37 0.99
CA GLY A 111 1.90 -0.03 1.39
C GLY A 111 2.86 0.54 2.43
N LYS A 112 3.08 1.84 2.38
CA LYS A 112 3.88 2.58 3.36
C LYS A 112 3.15 3.85 3.72
N ILE A 113 2.92 4.03 5.02
CA ILE A 113 2.24 5.19 5.57
C ILE A 113 3.20 5.84 6.57
N ASP A 114 3.49 7.11 6.34
CA ASP A 114 4.19 7.97 7.26
C ASP A 114 3.21 8.51 8.29
N ILE A 115 3.55 8.42 9.58
CA ILE A 115 2.70 8.80 10.69
C ILE A 115 3.48 9.73 11.59
N GLN A 116 3.01 10.96 11.71
CA GLN A 116 3.63 11.99 12.52
C GLN A 116 2.60 12.66 13.42
N GLY A 117 3.05 13.18 14.55
CA GLY A 117 2.23 13.92 15.50
C GLY A 117 2.51 13.52 16.93
N THR A 118 2.18 14.40 17.88
CA THR A 118 2.44 14.19 19.30
C THR A 118 1.72 12.97 19.84
N ASP A 119 0.57 12.61 19.25
CA ASP A 119 -0.25 11.48 19.64
C ASP A 119 -0.06 10.23 18.75
N ALA A 120 0.95 10.23 17.87
CA ALA A 120 1.18 9.12 16.93
C ALA A 120 1.34 7.75 17.63
N SER A 121 2.03 7.71 18.79
CA SER A 121 2.20 6.46 19.54
C SER A 121 0.90 5.98 20.18
N GLU A 122 0.07 6.88 20.68
CA GLU A 122 -1.25 6.59 21.25
C GLU A 122 -2.20 6.09 20.17
N PHE A 123 -2.24 6.78 19.03
CA PHE A 123 -3.03 6.36 17.88
C PHE A 123 -2.68 4.93 17.44
N LEU A 124 -1.39 4.63 17.28
CA LEU A 124 -0.93 3.29 16.92
C LEU A 124 -1.30 2.24 17.99
N ASN A 125 -1.29 2.59 19.27
CA ASN A 125 -1.73 1.69 20.36
C ASN A 125 -3.22 1.36 20.27
N ARG A 126 -4.05 2.28 19.78
CA ARG A 126 -5.50 2.05 19.60
C ARG A 126 -5.79 1.17 18.37
N VAL A 127 -4.99 1.31 17.33
CA VAL A 127 -5.22 0.65 16.03
C VAL A 127 -4.68 -0.77 16.00
N TYR A 128 -3.54 -1.00 16.64
CA TYR A 128 -2.83 -2.28 16.60
C TYR A 128 -2.88 -3.03 17.93
N THR A 129 -2.66 -4.33 17.86
CA THR A 129 -2.60 -5.21 19.06
C THR A 129 -1.33 -5.03 19.91
N ASN A 130 -0.39 -4.20 19.48
CA ASN A 130 0.92 -4.03 20.10
C ASN A 130 1.04 -2.70 20.88
N ALA A 131 1.98 -2.64 21.83
CA ALA A 131 2.29 -1.43 22.58
C ALA A 131 3.38 -0.61 21.88
N TRP A 132 3.00 0.32 21.02
CA TRP A 132 3.91 1.14 20.21
C TRP A 132 4.61 2.23 21.01
N SER A 133 3.98 2.74 22.04
CA SER A 133 4.59 3.70 23.00
C SER A 133 5.85 3.17 23.66
N LYS A 134 5.98 1.84 23.80
CA LYS A 134 7.15 1.16 24.35
C LYS A 134 8.21 0.80 23.28
N LEU A 135 7.98 1.12 22.02
CA LEU A 135 8.96 0.87 20.96
C LEU A 135 10.06 1.92 21.02
N ALA A 136 11.32 1.51 21.16
CA ALA A 136 12.43 2.44 21.15
C ALA A 136 12.64 3.07 19.75
N ILE A 137 13.16 4.30 19.72
CA ILE A 137 13.53 4.97 18.46
C ILE A 137 14.57 4.14 17.72
N GLY A 138 14.45 4.03 16.41
CA GLY A 138 15.29 3.22 15.53
C GLY A 138 14.97 1.73 15.55
N LYS A 139 13.91 1.31 16.27
CA LYS A 139 13.44 -0.08 16.29
C LYS A 139 12.16 -0.24 15.49
N CYS A 140 11.93 -1.47 15.04
CA CYS A 140 10.70 -1.85 14.35
C CYS A 140 10.01 -3.01 15.09
N ARG A 141 8.72 -3.15 14.81
CA ARG A 141 7.91 -4.23 15.37
C ARG A 141 6.84 -4.62 14.37
N TYR A 142 6.63 -5.92 14.23
CA TYR A 142 5.50 -6.46 13.51
C TYR A 142 4.22 -6.33 14.34
N GLY A 143 3.12 -5.97 13.71
CA GLY A 143 1.83 -5.78 14.36
C GLY A 143 0.67 -6.28 13.52
N LEU A 144 -0.42 -6.60 14.20
CA LEU A 144 -1.70 -6.97 13.61
C LEU A 144 -2.72 -5.87 13.87
N MET A 145 -3.41 -5.49 12.81
CA MET A 145 -4.60 -4.63 12.86
C MET A 145 -5.82 -5.52 12.81
N LEU A 146 -6.76 -5.31 13.72
CA LEU A 146 -8.00 -6.08 13.79
C LEU A 146 -9.20 -5.21 13.44
N ASN A 147 -10.25 -5.85 12.96
CA ASN A 147 -11.59 -5.27 12.91
C ASN A 147 -12.26 -5.33 14.28
N GLU A 148 -13.43 -4.71 14.38
CA GLU A 148 -14.24 -4.66 15.59
C GLU A 148 -14.74 -6.04 16.02
N ASP A 149 -14.83 -6.99 15.11
CA ASP A 149 -15.16 -8.40 15.35
C ASP A 149 -13.95 -9.26 15.77
N GLY A 150 -12.75 -8.65 15.88
CA GLY A 150 -11.51 -9.31 16.26
C GLY A 150 -10.81 -10.07 15.11
N MET A 151 -11.36 -10.02 13.89
CA MET A 151 -10.70 -10.62 12.72
C MET A 151 -9.55 -9.75 12.23
N VAL A 152 -8.50 -10.39 11.70
CA VAL A 152 -7.35 -9.68 11.14
C VAL A 152 -7.80 -8.86 9.93
N TYR A 153 -7.56 -7.54 10.01
CA TYR A 153 -7.83 -6.60 8.92
C TYR A 153 -6.63 -6.42 8.03
N ASP A 154 -5.46 -6.18 8.62
CA ASP A 154 -4.17 -6.08 7.93
C ASP A 154 -3.03 -6.37 8.90
N ASP A 155 -1.82 -6.48 8.38
CA ASP A 155 -0.61 -6.69 9.14
C ASP A 155 0.57 -5.93 8.53
N GLY A 156 1.60 -5.72 9.32
CA GLY A 156 2.79 -5.07 8.81
C GLY A 156 3.84 -4.77 9.86
N VAL A 157 4.91 -4.13 9.42
CA VAL A 157 6.00 -3.69 10.28
C VAL A 157 5.92 -2.19 10.44
N THR A 158 5.90 -1.74 11.69
CA THR A 158 5.99 -0.32 12.03
C THR A 158 7.35 -0.03 12.65
N THR A 159 8.02 0.99 12.15
CA THR A 159 9.33 1.47 12.62
C THR A 159 9.16 2.83 13.28
N ARG A 160 9.73 3.02 14.46
CA ARG A 160 9.81 4.33 15.12
C ARG A 160 11.06 5.06 14.65
N LEU A 161 10.88 6.13 13.88
CA LEU A 161 11.97 6.95 13.32
C LEU A 161 12.39 8.07 14.27
N GLY A 162 11.46 8.59 15.05
CA GLY A 162 11.66 9.67 15.98
C GLY A 162 10.70 9.60 17.16
N GLU A 163 10.72 10.59 18.03
CA GLU A 163 9.83 10.63 19.20
C GLU A 163 8.36 10.54 18.76
N ASN A 164 7.97 11.36 17.80
CA ASN A 164 6.61 11.50 17.30
C ASN A 164 6.50 11.12 15.81
N HIS A 165 7.38 10.23 15.32
CA HIS A 165 7.47 9.87 13.92
C HIS A 165 7.62 8.38 13.73
N TYR A 166 6.71 7.80 12.95
CA TYR A 166 6.66 6.38 12.61
C TYR A 166 6.48 6.21 11.10
N ILE A 167 6.96 5.10 10.60
CA ILE A 167 6.61 4.60 9.26
C ILE A 167 6.07 3.17 9.41
N MET A 168 4.88 2.93 8.88
CA MET A 168 4.27 1.61 8.90
C MET A 168 4.17 1.03 7.50
N THR A 169 4.29 -0.29 7.40
CA THR A 169 3.98 -1.03 6.19
C THR A 169 2.63 -1.72 6.32
N THR A 170 1.99 -1.94 5.17
CA THR A 170 0.73 -2.69 5.05
C THR A 170 0.89 -3.77 4.00
N THR A 171 -0.08 -4.67 3.88
CA THR A 171 -0.15 -5.55 2.72
C THR A 171 -0.31 -4.73 1.43
N THR A 172 0.14 -5.29 0.30
CA THR A 172 0.06 -4.60 -1.00
C THR A 172 -1.38 -4.29 -1.39
N GLY A 173 -2.27 -5.26 -1.25
CA GLY A 173 -3.69 -5.11 -1.60
C GLY A 173 -4.48 -4.27 -0.61
N GLY A 174 -4.08 -4.25 0.66
CA GLY A 174 -4.74 -3.53 1.75
C GLY A 174 -4.39 -2.05 1.86
N ALA A 175 -3.31 -1.59 1.20
CA ALA A 175 -2.72 -0.28 1.44
C ALA A 175 -3.70 0.90 1.42
N ALA A 176 -4.56 0.96 0.41
CA ALA A 176 -5.55 2.03 0.29
C ALA A 176 -6.65 1.93 1.37
N ASN A 177 -7.14 0.72 1.63
CA ASN A 177 -8.19 0.49 2.61
C ASN A 177 -7.69 0.79 4.03
N VAL A 178 -6.45 0.40 4.35
CA VAL A 178 -5.83 0.72 5.64
C VAL A 178 -5.73 2.22 5.82
N LEU A 179 -5.19 2.95 4.84
CA LEU A 179 -5.09 4.41 4.94
C LEU A 179 -6.46 5.05 5.16
N THR A 180 -7.46 4.66 4.35
CA THR A 180 -8.84 5.16 4.50
C THR A 180 -9.40 4.88 5.89
N LYS A 181 -9.22 3.67 6.44
CA LYS A 181 -9.68 3.32 7.78
C LYS A 181 -8.99 4.15 8.86
N LEU A 182 -7.68 4.40 8.73
CA LEU A 182 -6.93 5.22 9.66
C LEU A 182 -7.38 6.68 9.63
N GLU A 183 -7.62 7.22 8.44
CA GLU A 183 -8.14 8.58 8.24
C GLU A 183 -9.57 8.71 8.80
N ASP A 184 -10.41 7.70 8.61
CA ASP A 184 -11.76 7.65 9.16
C ASP A 184 -11.73 7.69 10.70
N TYR A 185 -10.90 6.89 11.34
CA TYR A 185 -10.72 6.93 12.79
C TYR A 185 -10.28 8.29 13.31
N LEU A 186 -9.35 8.97 12.64
CA LEU A 186 -8.91 10.30 13.04
C LEU A 186 -9.99 11.38 12.83
N GLN A 187 -10.87 11.19 11.86
CA GLN A 187 -11.92 12.17 11.56
C GLN A 187 -13.20 11.94 12.38
N THR A 188 -13.49 10.71 12.77
CA THR A 188 -14.78 10.35 13.37
C THR A 188 -14.66 9.91 14.83
N GLU A 189 -13.71 9.02 15.14
CA GLU A 189 -13.61 8.41 16.47
C GLU A 189 -12.67 9.18 17.41
N TRP A 190 -11.56 9.70 16.87
CA TRP A 190 -10.50 10.34 17.66
C TRP A 190 -10.03 11.66 17.05
N PRO A 191 -10.95 12.61 16.77
CA PRO A 191 -10.59 13.87 16.12
C PRO A 191 -9.74 14.80 17.00
N GLU A 192 -9.60 14.47 18.29
CA GLU A 192 -8.78 15.22 19.25
C GLU A 192 -7.29 14.88 19.14
N LEU A 193 -6.91 13.76 18.49
CA LEU A 193 -5.51 13.34 18.39
C LEU A 193 -4.76 14.18 17.36
N ASP A 194 -3.59 14.67 17.76
CA ASP A 194 -2.63 15.34 16.86
C ASP A 194 -1.82 14.31 16.09
N VAL A 195 -2.38 13.83 14.98
CA VAL A 195 -1.77 12.81 14.10
C VAL A 195 -1.97 13.16 12.64
N TYR A 196 -0.92 13.04 11.87
CA TYR A 196 -0.89 13.26 10.42
C TYR A 196 -0.48 11.99 9.71
N LEU A 197 -1.27 11.59 8.73
CA LEU A 197 -1.05 10.40 7.90
C LEU A 197 -0.71 10.80 6.47
N THR A 198 0.33 10.21 5.92
CA THR A 198 0.73 10.44 4.53
C THR A 198 1.13 9.13 3.87
N THR A 199 0.52 8.79 2.72
CA THR A 199 1.02 7.65 1.95
C THR A 199 2.37 7.98 1.32
N VAL A 200 3.36 7.14 1.60
CA VAL A 200 4.72 7.27 1.07
C VAL A 200 5.15 6.02 0.29
N THR A 201 4.17 5.25 -0.16
CA THR A 201 4.39 3.98 -0.86
C THR A 201 5.32 4.15 -2.06
N ASP A 202 5.12 5.17 -2.86
CA ASP A 202 5.91 5.41 -4.07
C ASP A 202 7.24 6.13 -3.81
N HIS A 203 7.48 6.60 -2.57
CA HIS A 203 8.73 7.28 -2.20
C HIS A 203 9.86 6.31 -1.86
N PHE A 204 9.53 5.05 -1.55
CA PHE A 204 10.50 4.06 -1.10
C PHE A 204 10.48 2.79 -1.95
N SER A 205 11.64 2.42 -2.46
CA SER A 205 11.89 1.06 -2.92
C SER A 205 12.33 0.20 -1.75
N THR A 206 11.67 -0.93 -1.57
CA THR A 206 11.94 -1.85 -0.45
C THR A 206 12.42 -3.18 -1.00
N ILE A 207 13.62 -3.57 -0.60
CA ILE A 207 14.22 -4.85 -0.99
C ILE A 207 14.39 -5.70 0.28
N SER A 208 13.80 -6.87 0.27
CA SER A 208 14.06 -7.88 1.29
C SER A 208 15.21 -8.79 0.85
N ILE A 209 16.21 -8.94 1.69
CA ILE A 209 17.32 -9.86 1.50
C ILE A 209 17.30 -10.87 2.64
N CYS A 210 17.12 -12.14 2.31
CA CYS A 210 16.96 -13.21 3.30
C CYS A 210 17.90 -14.39 3.01
N GLY A 211 18.10 -15.23 4.02
CA GLY A 211 18.93 -16.43 3.94
C GLY A 211 20.28 -16.31 4.69
N PRO A 212 20.98 -17.43 4.91
CA PRO A 212 22.18 -17.49 5.75
C PRO A 212 23.34 -16.60 5.26
N ASN A 213 23.41 -16.32 3.96
CA ASN A 213 24.44 -15.45 3.38
C ASN A 213 24.00 -13.98 3.21
N SER A 214 22.80 -13.59 3.66
CA SER A 214 22.27 -12.24 3.47
C SER A 214 23.18 -11.15 4.03
N LYS A 215 23.68 -11.32 5.26
CA LYS A 215 24.62 -10.40 5.89
C LYS A 215 25.92 -10.23 5.09
N LYS A 216 26.46 -11.34 4.56
CA LYS A 216 27.68 -11.32 3.74
C LYS A 216 27.49 -10.58 2.41
N ILE A 217 26.31 -10.67 1.80
CA ILE A 217 25.99 -9.91 0.59
C ILE A 217 25.81 -8.43 0.92
N LEU A 218 25.00 -8.15 1.94
CA LEU A 218 24.68 -6.77 2.32
C LEU A 218 25.94 -5.98 2.74
N SER A 219 26.89 -6.62 3.45
CA SER A 219 28.15 -5.98 3.84
C SER A 219 29.05 -5.58 2.68
N LYS A 220 28.84 -6.13 1.46
CA LYS A 220 29.53 -5.71 0.25
C LYS A 220 28.95 -4.47 -0.40
N VAL A 221 27.69 -4.14 -0.08
CA VAL A 221 26.94 -3.06 -0.69
C VAL A 221 26.89 -1.84 0.22
N CYS A 222 26.83 -2.05 1.53
CA CYS A 222 26.82 -0.96 2.50
C CYS A 222 27.59 -1.33 3.77
N LEU A 223 28.07 -0.28 4.47
CA LEU A 223 28.66 -0.42 5.80
C LEU A 223 27.53 -0.72 6.80
N LEU A 224 27.43 -1.97 7.19
CA LEU A 224 26.47 -2.41 8.19
C LEU A 224 26.97 -2.08 9.59
N TYR A 225 26.52 -0.99 10.14
CA TYR A 225 26.47 -0.81 11.58
C TYR A 225 25.28 -1.62 12.10
N THR A 226 25.50 -2.91 12.31
CA THR A 226 24.41 -3.81 12.67
C THR A 226 24.04 -3.66 14.13
N SER A 227 22.88 -3.10 14.40
CA SER A 227 22.09 -3.60 15.53
C SER A 227 21.68 -5.04 15.21
N PRO A 228 21.78 -5.96 16.15
CA PRO A 228 21.30 -7.33 15.94
C PRO A 228 19.81 -7.29 15.56
N SER A 229 19.44 -8.10 14.56
CA SER A 229 18.02 -8.31 14.25
C SER A 229 17.28 -8.77 15.50
N PRO A 230 16.00 -8.39 15.70
CA PRO A 230 15.21 -8.94 16.79
C PRO A 230 15.15 -10.49 16.84
N ARG A 231 15.47 -11.15 15.70
CA ARG A 231 15.60 -12.60 15.61
C ARG A 231 16.98 -13.14 16.04
N ASP A 232 17.98 -12.27 16.14
CA ASP A 232 19.34 -12.67 16.56
C ASP A 232 19.50 -12.60 18.09
N ILE A 233 18.44 -12.24 18.82
CA ILE A 233 18.38 -12.21 20.28
C ILE A 233 17.60 -13.44 20.76
N THR A 234 18.02 -14.61 20.34
CA THR A 234 17.67 -15.85 21.05
C THR A 234 18.91 -16.35 21.75
N PRO A 235 18.85 -16.57 23.08
CA PRO A 235 19.93 -17.22 23.84
C PRO A 235 20.12 -18.67 23.39
#